data_198e6d36f92742882a83c7b03ceb8557
#
_entry.id   198e6d36f92742882a83c7b03ceb8557
#
_cell.length_a   1.000
_cell.length_b   1.000
_cell.length_c   1.000
_cell.angle_alpha   90.00
_cell.angle_beta   90.00
_cell.angle_gamma   90.00
#
_symmetry.space_group_name_H-M   'P 1'
#
loop_
_entity.id
_entity.type
_entity.pdbx_description
1 polymer ?
#
loop_
_entity_poly.entity_id
_entity_poly.type
_entity_poly.pdbx_seq_one_letter_code
_entity_poly.pdbx_strand_id
1 'polypeptide(L)'
;MRTVTYDYVLQRACELTGRVFSTLTTEESNFFRTFISMSLRSAWECFDWPEQTVYEQQFFAPTYSYSATYNAGDVVYYPVEEKYYQWVNVNPGVGQTPTSGGPNGSLNSIYWAVALPDYGNNDGNWDSTTAYTLGQIVLYPVTQQYYQATSVPPVGTAPTNTAYWGILNKFLRNISQTNNPDGTTRAVPIGETFSVWPIDPRVTWRQQEVTYTFTDDGVLVGEQLPYVWLEFRKTPPLLSTAGEASAYAFPYRFCEICALKAAGQMLRVDGKIDLGNQFLELGEVELTKEIDKVALQEKYVRQIIVPSR
;
A
#
# COMPACT_ATOMS: atom_id res chain seq x y z
N MET A 1 13.58 -5.92 -14.30
CA MET A 1 13.15 -7.32 -14.14
C MET A 1 12.80 -7.89 -15.51
N ARG A 2 13.18 -9.15 -15.80
CA ARG A 2 12.82 -9.82 -17.06
C ARG A 2 11.42 -10.41 -16.91
N THR A 3 10.53 -10.12 -17.88
CA THR A 3 9.16 -10.65 -17.93
C THR A 3 8.93 -11.43 -19.22
N VAL A 4 7.94 -12.29 -19.21
CA VAL A 4 7.42 -13.02 -20.37
C VAL A 4 5.91 -12.85 -20.45
N THR A 5 5.32 -13.17 -21.60
CA THR A 5 3.87 -13.16 -21.77
C THR A 5 3.24 -14.43 -21.16
N TYR A 6 1.96 -14.37 -20.84
CA TYR A 6 1.17 -15.54 -20.46
C TYR A 6 1.23 -16.63 -21.55
N ASP A 7 1.13 -16.25 -22.82
CA ASP A 7 1.16 -17.20 -23.95
C ASP A 7 2.46 -17.98 -23.99
N TYR A 8 3.59 -17.37 -23.61
CA TYR A 8 4.87 -18.08 -23.50
C TYR A 8 4.82 -19.18 -22.44
N VAL A 9 4.22 -18.91 -21.27
CA VAL A 9 4.06 -19.90 -20.19
C VAL A 9 3.11 -21.01 -20.62
N LEU A 10 2.01 -20.65 -21.27
CA LEU A 10 1.02 -21.59 -21.79
C LEU A 10 1.62 -22.49 -22.89
N GLN A 11 2.37 -21.91 -23.85
CA GLN A 11 3.06 -22.69 -24.87
C GLN A 11 4.03 -23.69 -24.24
N ARG A 12 4.79 -23.24 -23.23
CA ARG A 12 5.72 -24.12 -22.52
C ARG A 12 5.01 -25.28 -21.82
N ALA A 13 3.87 -25.02 -21.18
CA ALA A 13 3.04 -26.06 -20.56
C ALA A 13 2.47 -27.07 -21.63
N CYS A 14 2.09 -26.57 -22.81
CA CYS A 14 1.66 -27.41 -23.93
C CYS A 14 2.77 -28.32 -24.40
N GLU A 15 3.99 -27.82 -24.60
CA GLU A 15 5.17 -28.60 -24.98
C GLU A 15 5.42 -29.76 -24.00
N LEU A 16 5.33 -29.50 -22.70
CA LEU A 16 5.53 -30.48 -21.63
C LEU A 16 4.45 -31.58 -21.63
N THR A 17 3.23 -31.26 -22.06
CA THR A 17 2.12 -32.23 -22.17
C THR A 17 2.03 -32.92 -23.53
N GLY A 18 2.85 -32.51 -24.50
CA GLY A 18 2.79 -32.99 -25.90
C GLY A 18 1.60 -32.43 -26.69
N ARG A 19 1.01 -31.32 -26.24
CA ARG A 19 -0.07 -30.62 -26.95
C ARG A 19 0.47 -29.54 -27.87
N VAL A 20 -0.30 -29.23 -28.91
CA VAL A 20 0.03 -28.12 -29.81
C VAL A 20 -0.76 -26.89 -29.39
N PHE A 21 -0.07 -25.81 -29.04
CA PHE A 21 -0.67 -24.56 -28.54
C PHE A 21 -1.77 -24.00 -29.47
N SER A 22 -1.54 -24.02 -30.80
CA SER A 22 -2.48 -23.46 -31.78
C SER A 22 -3.76 -24.29 -31.99
N THR A 23 -3.83 -25.51 -31.45
CA THR A 23 -4.97 -26.41 -31.60
C THR A 23 -5.69 -26.68 -30.28
N LEU A 24 -5.37 -25.95 -29.22
CA LEU A 24 -6.07 -26.07 -27.95
C LEU A 24 -7.55 -25.73 -28.10
N THR A 25 -8.39 -26.58 -27.55
CA THR A 25 -9.81 -26.24 -27.37
C THR A 25 -10.01 -25.15 -26.33
N THR A 26 -11.15 -24.50 -26.37
CA THR A 26 -11.50 -23.47 -25.34
C THR A 26 -11.47 -24.07 -23.93
N GLU A 27 -11.92 -25.31 -23.77
CA GLU A 27 -11.93 -26.01 -22.49
C GLU A 27 -10.51 -26.29 -21.99
N GLU A 28 -9.65 -26.86 -22.81
CA GLU A 28 -8.24 -27.07 -22.45
C GLU A 28 -7.51 -25.78 -22.11
N SER A 29 -7.74 -24.73 -22.88
CA SER A 29 -7.19 -23.40 -22.62
C SER A 29 -7.65 -22.84 -21.25
N ASN A 30 -8.90 -23.07 -20.87
CA ASN A 30 -9.44 -22.70 -19.57
C ASN A 30 -8.82 -23.53 -18.44
N PHE A 31 -8.61 -24.82 -18.61
CA PHE A 31 -7.93 -25.66 -17.64
C PHE A 31 -6.49 -25.18 -17.42
N PHE A 32 -5.73 -24.98 -18.48
CA PHE A 32 -4.36 -24.46 -18.37
C PHE A 32 -4.33 -23.10 -17.66
N ARG A 33 -5.24 -22.19 -18.02
CA ARG A 33 -5.32 -20.88 -17.37
C ARG A 33 -5.58 -21.00 -15.86
N THR A 34 -6.49 -21.88 -15.47
CA THR A 34 -6.78 -22.15 -14.05
C THR A 34 -5.55 -22.71 -13.35
N PHE A 35 -4.88 -23.70 -13.93
CA PHE A 35 -3.72 -24.33 -13.31
C PHE A 35 -2.51 -23.40 -13.26
N ILE A 36 -2.27 -22.59 -14.29
CA ILE A 36 -1.23 -21.56 -14.29
C ILE A 36 -1.54 -20.51 -13.21
N SER A 37 -2.79 -20.06 -13.10
CA SER A 37 -3.21 -19.10 -12.08
C SER A 37 -3.00 -19.64 -10.65
N MET A 38 -3.41 -20.87 -10.39
CA MET A 38 -3.20 -21.53 -9.09
C MET A 38 -1.72 -21.72 -8.78
N SER A 39 -0.92 -22.12 -9.75
CA SER A 39 0.52 -22.33 -9.60
C SER A 39 1.25 -21.00 -9.34
N LEU A 40 0.86 -19.95 -10.06
CA LEU A 40 1.39 -18.61 -9.86
C LEU A 40 1.06 -18.09 -8.46
N ARG A 41 -0.19 -18.24 -8.03
CA ARG A 41 -0.60 -17.83 -6.69
C ARG A 41 0.17 -18.58 -5.61
N SER A 42 0.29 -19.90 -5.72
CA SER A 42 1.07 -20.71 -4.78
C SER A 42 2.54 -20.30 -4.72
N ALA A 43 3.17 -20.07 -5.88
CA ALA A 43 4.56 -19.62 -5.94
C ALA A 43 4.71 -18.18 -5.42
N TRP A 44 3.69 -17.33 -5.60
CA TRP A 44 3.67 -15.95 -5.11
C TRP A 44 3.60 -15.88 -3.59
N GLU A 45 2.78 -16.72 -2.98
CA GLU A 45 2.50 -16.69 -1.55
C GLU A 45 3.56 -17.43 -0.69
N CYS A 46 4.40 -18.28 -1.30
CA CYS A 46 5.32 -19.13 -0.55
C CYS A 46 6.61 -18.43 -0.06
N PHE A 47 6.95 -17.26 -0.60
CA PHE A 47 8.21 -16.56 -0.31
C PHE A 47 8.08 -15.06 -0.55
N ASP A 48 8.92 -14.26 0.12
CA ASP A 48 8.96 -12.80 -0.05
C ASP A 48 9.82 -12.44 -1.27
N TRP A 49 9.18 -12.38 -2.43
CA TRP A 49 9.88 -12.08 -3.67
C TRP A 49 10.12 -10.58 -3.82
N PRO A 50 11.33 -10.15 -4.23
CA PRO A 50 11.63 -8.72 -4.43
C PRO A 50 10.67 -8.01 -5.40
N GLU A 51 10.12 -8.76 -6.37
CA GLU A 51 9.18 -8.23 -7.35
C GLU A 51 7.79 -7.91 -6.79
N GLN A 52 7.48 -8.47 -5.64
CA GLN A 52 6.19 -8.27 -4.96
C GLN A 52 6.19 -7.06 -4.06
N THR A 53 7.37 -6.68 -3.57
CA THR A 53 7.52 -5.56 -2.65
C THR A 53 7.37 -4.24 -3.39
N VAL A 54 6.50 -3.39 -2.87
CA VAL A 54 6.26 -2.02 -3.34
C VAL A 54 6.53 -1.06 -2.21
N TYR A 55 7.20 0.04 -2.54
CA TYR A 55 7.37 1.18 -1.66
C TYR A 55 6.55 2.33 -2.20
N GLU A 56 5.59 2.79 -1.45
CA GLU A 56 4.67 3.86 -1.85
C GLU A 56 4.58 4.94 -0.78
N GLN A 57 4.77 6.19 -1.19
CA GLN A 57 4.58 7.32 -0.30
C GLN A 57 3.08 7.54 -0.08
N GLN A 58 2.68 7.69 1.19
CA GLN A 58 1.31 7.92 1.58
C GLN A 58 1.16 9.20 2.38
N PHE A 59 0.18 10.00 2.01
CA PHE A 59 -0.20 11.21 2.72
C PHE A 59 -1.42 10.95 3.61
N PHE A 60 -1.54 11.72 4.68
CA PHE A 60 -2.63 11.55 5.65
C PHE A 60 -3.95 12.23 5.23
N ALA A 61 -3.95 12.93 4.12
CA ALA A 61 -5.14 13.45 3.46
C ALA A 61 -4.93 13.43 1.94
N PRO A 62 -6.00 13.54 1.13
CA PRO A 62 -5.89 13.68 -0.30
C PRO A 62 -4.97 14.86 -0.68
N THR A 63 -4.18 14.70 -1.73
CA THR A 63 -3.39 15.80 -2.26
C THR A 63 -4.31 16.89 -2.84
N TYR A 64 -3.99 18.14 -2.55
CA TYR A 64 -4.73 19.28 -3.10
C TYR A 64 -4.80 19.21 -4.64
N SER A 65 -5.98 19.44 -5.18
CA SER A 65 -6.22 19.57 -6.61
C SER A 65 -6.92 20.89 -6.92
N TYR A 66 -6.39 21.67 -7.85
CA TYR A 66 -6.97 22.94 -8.27
C TYR A 66 -8.39 22.78 -8.86
N SER A 67 -8.68 21.63 -9.45
CA SER A 67 -9.97 21.32 -10.09
C SER A 67 -11.00 20.67 -9.15
N ALA A 68 -10.60 20.27 -7.95
CA ALA A 68 -11.51 19.68 -6.99
C ALA A 68 -12.37 20.73 -6.31
N THR A 69 -13.60 20.36 -5.94
CA THR A 69 -14.50 21.17 -5.11
C THR A 69 -14.28 20.76 -3.66
N TYR A 70 -14.05 21.74 -2.79
CA TYR A 70 -13.86 21.53 -1.37
C TYR A 70 -15.03 22.07 -0.56
N ASN A 71 -15.42 21.32 0.48
CA ASN A 71 -16.47 21.66 1.40
C ASN A 71 -15.89 22.01 2.77
N ALA A 72 -16.65 22.71 3.60
CA ALA A 72 -16.22 23.03 4.96
C ALA A 72 -15.85 21.75 5.73
N GLY A 73 -14.63 21.71 6.26
CA GLY A 73 -14.06 20.56 6.98
C GLY A 73 -13.14 19.66 6.14
N ASP A 74 -13.18 19.75 4.80
CA ASP A 74 -12.27 18.97 3.96
C ASP A 74 -10.81 19.31 4.24
N VAL A 75 -9.98 18.28 4.43
CA VAL A 75 -8.54 18.41 4.68
C VAL A 75 -7.77 17.89 3.49
N VAL A 76 -6.75 18.64 3.08
CA VAL A 76 -5.87 18.28 1.95
C VAL A 76 -4.40 18.42 2.33
N TYR A 77 -3.56 17.60 1.72
CA TYR A 77 -2.11 17.82 1.70
C TYR A 77 -1.73 18.74 0.55
N TYR A 78 -1.01 19.83 0.84
CA TYR A 78 -0.53 20.79 -0.16
C TYR A 78 0.97 20.60 -0.41
N PRO A 79 1.38 19.99 -1.55
CA PRO A 79 2.77 19.59 -1.79
C PRO A 79 3.76 20.75 -1.86
N VAL A 80 3.28 21.95 -2.23
CA VAL A 80 4.15 23.14 -2.38
C VAL A 80 4.79 23.57 -1.05
N GLU A 81 4.10 23.34 0.06
CA GLU A 81 4.56 23.69 1.40
C GLU A 81 4.75 22.46 2.31
N GLU A 82 4.45 21.28 1.77
CA GLU A 82 4.48 20.01 2.53
C GLU A 82 3.63 20.07 3.82
N LYS A 83 2.48 20.78 3.73
CA LYS A 83 1.57 21.02 4.86
C LYS A 83 0.16 20.58 4.54
N TYR A 84 -0.61 20.45 5.59
CA TYR A 84 -2.03 20.16 5.48
C TYR A 84 -2.85 21.44 5.70
N TYR A 85 -3.95 21.53 4.95
CA TYR A 85 -4.87 22.66 5.02
C TYR A 85 -6.30 22.15 5.08
N GLN A 86 -7.12 22.80 5.88
CA GLN A 86 -8.56 22.55 5.99
C GLN A 86 -9.34 23.66 5.31
N TRP A 87 -10.33 23.27 4.52
CA TRP A 87 -11.28 24.22 3.97
C TRP A 87 -12.21 24.75 5.08
N VAL A 88 -12.15 26.04 5.37
CA VAL A 88 -12.91 26.67 6.45
C VAL A 88 -14.07 27.53 5.96
N ASN A 89 -14.14 27.80 4.65
CA ASN A 89 -15.25 28.56 4.09
C ASN A 89 -16.52 27.70 4.10
N VAL A 90 -17.63 28.31 4.54
CA VAL A 90 -18.96 27.62 4.59
C VAL A 90 -19.50 27.30 3.21
N ASN A 91 -19.10 28.07 2.19
CA ASN A 91 -19.49 27.80 0.81
C ASN A 91 -18.47 26.87 0.14
N PRO A 92 -18.92 25.85 -0.56
CA PRO A 92 -18.03 25.02 -1.38
C PRO A 92 -17.29 25.87 -2.42
N GLY A 93 -16.05 25.51 -2.72
CA GLY A 93 -15.27 26.25 -3.68
C GLY A 93 -14.28 25.40 -4.45
N VAL A 94 -13.88 25.90 -5.61
CA VAL A 94 -12.92 25.30 -6.52
C VAL A 94 -11.87 26.35 -6.90
N GLY A 95 -10.65 25.90 -7.22
CA GLY A 95 -9.62 26.81 -7.73
C GLY A 95 -8.96 27.73 -6.71
N GLN A 96 -9.24 27.56 -5.42
CA GLN A 96 -8.66 28.37 -4.35
C GLN A 96 -7.44 27.65 -3.75
N THR A 97 -6.24 28.17 -4.05
CA THR A 97 -5.01 27.60 -3.46
C THR A 97 -4.89 27.90 -1.98
N PRO A 98 -4.36 26.98 -1.16
CA PRO A 98 -4.12 27.22 0.27
C PRO A 98 -3.26 28.45 0.55
N THR A 99 -2.24 28.67 -0.27
CA THR A 99 -1.36 29.85 -0.16
C THR A 99 -1.22 30.55 -1.49
N SER A 100 -0.95 31.84 -1.46
CA SER A 100 -0.70 32.67 -2.64
C SER A 100 0.80 32.82 -2.90
N GLY A 101 1.26 32.61 -4.14
CA GLY A 101 2.60 32.97 -4.56
C GLY A 101 3.72 31.94 -4.35
N GLY A 102 3.40 30.67 -4.15
CA GLY A 102 4.40 29.58 -4.08
C GLY A 102 4.86 29.28 -2.64
N PRO A 103 6.02 28.62 -2.48
CA PRO A 103 6.55 28.23 -1.18
C PRO A 103 6.70 29.45 -0.24
N ASN A 104 6.20 29.35 0.97
CA ASN A 104 6.10 30.44 1.96
C ASN A 104 5.18 31.61 1.54
N GLY A 105 4.21 31.35 0.67
CA GLY A 105 3.17 32.32 0.32
C GLY A 105 2.25 32.67 1.50
N SER A 106 1.53 33.78 1.37
CA SER A 106 0.55 34.15 2.39
C SER A 106 -0.63 33.18 2.38
N LEU A 107 -1.06 32.73 3.56
CA LEU A 107 -2.24 31.86 3.72
C LEU A 107 -3.48 32.56 3.16
N ASN A 108 -4.25 31.82 2.35
CA ASN A 108 -5.55 32.27 1.86
C ASN A 108 -6.62 32.00 2.94
N SER A 109 -6.56 32.78 4.02
CA SER A 109 -7.34 32.55 5.23
C SER A 109 -8.85 32.71 5.08
N ILE A 110 -9.34 33.21 3.93
CA ILE A 110 -10.77 33.25 3.61
C ILE A 110 -11.31 31.85 3.33
N TYR A 111 -10.48 30.99 2.77
CA TYR A 111 -10.87 29.64 2.34
C TYR A 111 -10.19 28.54 3.14
N TRP A 112 -8.96 28.78 3.60
CA TRP A 112 -8.13 27.74 4.19
C TRP A 112 -7.59 28.13 5.56
N ALA A 113 -7.56 27.18 6.45
CA ALA A 113 -6.74 27.22 7.67
C ALA A 113 -5.65 26.16 7.57
N VAL A 114 -4.53 26.38 8.25
CA VAL A 114 -3.54 25.31 8.42
C VAL A 114 -4.25 24.19 9.15
N ALA A 115 -4.35 23.05 8.50
CA ALA A 115 -4.96 21.88 9.11
C ALA A 115 -3.95 21.22 10.02
N LEU A 116 -4.51 20.56 10.95
CA LEU A 116 -3.83 19.92 12.05
C LEU A 116 -3.49 18.43 11.90
N PRO A 117 -3.36 17.85 10.71
CA PRO A 117 -2.37 16.79 10.62
C PRO A 117 -0.93 17.30 10.67
N ASP A 118 -0.72 18.63 10.72
CA ASP A 118 0.54 19.17 11.21
C ASP A 118 0.54 19.11 12.75
N TYR A 119 0.70 17.90 13.24
CA TYR A 119 0.75 17.62 14.68
C TYR A 119 1.99 18.22 15.37
N GLY A 120 2.82 18.93 14.64
CA GLY A 120 3.89 19.75 15.19
C GLY A 120 3.37 20.95 16.01
N ASN A 121 2.14 21.37 15.77
CA ASN A 121 1.50 22.51 16.46
C ASN A 121 0.38 22.02 17.39
N ASN A 122 0.66 21.08 18.28
CA ASN A 122 -0.22 20.90 19.43
C ASN A 122 0.06 21.99 20.48
N ASP A 123 -0.98 22.42 21.15
CA ASP A 123 -0.91 23.44 22.22
C ASP A 123 -0.33 22.88 23.54
N GLY A 124 0.35 21.74 23.47
CA GLY A 124 0.95 21.06 24.61
C GLY A 124 -0.01 20.12 25.35
N ASN A 125 0.30 19.89 26.62
CA ASN A 125 -0.57 19.10 27.48
C ASN A 125 -1.81 19.90 27.86
N TRP A 126 -2.97 19.24 27.92
CA TRP A 126 -4.17 19.83 28.41
C TRP A 126 -3.97 20.31 29.86
N ASP A 127 -4.43 21.55 30.14
CA ASP A 127 -4.43 22.16 31.45
C ASP A 127 -5.85 22.65 31.80
N SER A 128 -6.30 22.29 32.99
CA SER A 128 -7.63 22.64 33.49
C SER A 128 -7.86 24.14 33.71
N THR A 129 -6.81 24.94 33.75
CA THR A 129 -6.87 26.38 33.97
C THR A 129 -6.81 27.21 32.68
N THR A 130 -6.47 26.55 31.56
CA THR A 130 -6.31 27.20 30.26
C THR A 130 -7.66 27.29 29.53
N ALA A 131 -7.92 28.43 28.91
CA ALA A 131 -9.05 28.63 28.00
C ALA A 131 -8.63 28.18 26.59
N TYR A 132 -9.38 27.24 26.03
CA TYR A 132 -9.13 26.69 24.69
C TYR A 132 -10.14 27.26 23.69
N THR A 133 -9.68 27.43 22.45
CA THR A 133 -10.51 27.89 21.34
C THR A 133 -10.80 26.72 20.37
N LEU A 134 -11.79 26.93 19.51
CA LEU A 134 -12.11 25.97 18.44
C LEU A 134 -10.87 25.61 17.64
N GLY A 135 -10.66 24.32 17.42
CA GLY A 135 -9.57 23.79 16.60
C GLY A 135 -8.27 23.52 17.36
N GLN A 136 -8.11 24.02 18.58
CA GLN A 136 -6.91 23.74 19.38
C GLN A 136 -6.77 22.26 19.71
N ILE A 137 -5.53 21.77 19.69
CA ILE A 137 -5.18 20.39 19.95
C ILE A 137 -4.34 20.28 21.21
N VAL A 138 -4.73 19.37 22.08
CA VAL A 138 -4.04 19.10 23.33
C VAL A 138 -3.77 17.60 23.51
N LEU A 139 -2.65 17.29 24.11
CA LEU A 139 -2.41 15.94 24.63
C LEU A 139 -3.09 15.84 26.01
N TYR A 140 -4.00 14.89 26.20
CA TYR A 140 -4.57 14.62 27.50
C TYR A 140 -3.73 13.56 28.23
N PRO A 141 -2.99 13.94 29.30
CA PRO A 141 -2.02 13.04 29.93
C PRO A 141 -2.64 11.78 30.55
N VAL A 142 -3.93 11.83 30.92
CA VAL A 142 -4.64 10.70 31.56
C VAL A 142 -4.87 9.57 30.58
N THR A 143 -5.24 9.87 29.34
CA THR A 143 -5.51 8.85 28.30
C THR A 143 -4.36 8.70 27.33
N GLN A 144 -3.34 9.55 27.40
CA GLN A 144 -2.23 9.62 26.42
C GLN A 144 -2.70 9.79 24.97
N GLN A 145 -3.85 10.44 24.78
CA GLN A 145 -4.46 10.70 23.49
C GLN A 145 -4.53 12.20 23.20
N TYR A 146 -4.48 12.54 21.91
CA TYR A 146 -4.70 13.89 21.46
C TYR A 146 -6.19 14.14 21.24
N TYR A 147 -6.64 15.34 21.62
CA TYR A 147 -8.01 15.81 21.46
C TYR A 147 -8.01 17.17 20.78
N GLN A 148 -8.96 17.38 19.89
CA GLN A 148 -9.19 18.67 19.26
C GLN A 148 -10.47 19.28 19.81
N ALA A 149 -10.43 20.58 20.12
CA ALA A 149 -11.63 21.31 20.47
C ALA A 149 -12.54 21.46 19.26
N THR A 150 -13.69 20.78 19.27
CA THR A 150 -14.73 20.83 18.24
C THR A 150 -15.73 21.95 18.46
N SER A 151 -15.74 22.54 19.65
CA SER A 151 -16.43 23.77 20.02
C SER A 151 -15.61 24.43 21.13
N VAL A 152 -15.87 25.70 21.47
CA VAL A 152 -15.15 26.40 22.53
C VAL A 152 -15.50 25.76 23.89
N PRO A 153 -14.58 25.02 24.52
CA PRO A 153 -14.88 24.39 25.79
C PRO A 153 -14.82 25.39 26.93
N PRO A 154 -15.74 25.31 27.91
CA PRO A 154 -15.57 26.03 29.17
C PRO A 154 -14.25 25.67 29.86
N VAL A 155 -13.62 26.65 30.52
CA VAL A 155 -12.38 26.39 31.26
C VAL A 155 -12.58 25.23 32.25
N GLY A 156 -11.64 24.30 32.29
CA GLY A 156 -11.70 23.10 33.13
C GLY A 156 -12.46 21.92 32.53
N THR A 157 -13.00 22.05 31.31
CA THR A 157 -13.68 20.93 30.64
C THR A 157 -12.64 19.92 30.13
N ALA A 158 -12.66 18.72 30.71
CA ALA A 158 -11.73 17.65 30.31
C ALA A 158 -11.93 17.22 28.85
N PRO A 159 -10.85 16.86 28.13
CA PRO A 159 -10.91 16.42 26.72
C PRO A 159 -11.75 15.16 26.47
N THR A 160 -12.09 14.40 27.48
CA THR A 160 -13.03 13.27 27.39
C THR A 160 -14.50 13.69 27.23
N ASN A 161 -14.82 14.98 27.36
CA ASN A 161 -16.16 15.50 27.13
C ASN A 161 -16.40 15.71 25.62
N THR A 162 -17.08 14.76 25.00
CA THR A 162 -17.35 14.72 23.54
C THR A 162 -18.25 15.86 23.03
N ALA A 163 -18.89 16.64 23.91
CA ALA A 163 -19.65 17.82 23.49
C ALA A 163 -18.75 18.97 23.03
N TYR A 164 -17.49 19.00 23.49
CA TYR A 164 -16.52 20.07 23.20
C TYR A 164 -15.26 19.57 22.54
N TRP A 165 -14.94 18.28 22.68
CA TRP A 165 -13.69 17.70 22.24
C TRP A 165 -13.93 16.48 21.38
N GLY A 166 -13.20 16.37 20.27
CA GLY A 166 -13.07 15.17 19.45
C GLY A 166 -11.75 14.48 19.72
N ILE A 167 -11.76 13.16 19.79
CA ILE A 167 -10.52 12.38 19.80
C ILE A 167 -9.80 12.59 18.47
N LEU A 168 -8.56 13.01 18.54
CA LEU A 168 -7.68 13.07 17.39
C LEU A 168 -6.82 11.81 17.41
N ASN A 169 -7.21 10.81 16.61
CA ASN A 169 -6.36 9.67 16.41
C ASN A 169 -5.11 10.11 15.65
N LYS A 170 -3.94 9.86 16.26
CA LYS A 170 -2.66 10.11 15.59
C LYS A 170 -2.64 9.38 14.26
N PHE A 171 -2.78 10.08 13.14
CA PHE A 171 -2.60 9.50 11.82
C PHE A 171 -3.43 8.26 11.51
N LEU A 172 -4.75 8.29 11.78
CA LEU A 172 -5.63 7.27 11.22
C LEU A 172 -5.60 7.39 9.70
N ARG A 173 -5.09 6.37 9.04
CA ARG A 173 -5.06 6.32 7.58
C ARG A 173 -6.20 5.47 7.08
N ASN A 174 -7.04 6.07 6.28
CA ASN A 174 -8.04 5.38 5.49
C ASN A 174 -7.36 4.81 4.22
N ILE A 175 -6.44 3.87 4.41
CA ILE A 175 -5.75 3.18 3.34
C ILE A 175 -6.48 1.88 3.08
N SER A 176 -7.43 1.89 2.16
CA SER A 176 -8.03 0.64 1.72
C SER A 176 -7.08 -0.13 0.80
N GLN A 177 -7.27 -1.45 0.71
CA GLN A 177 -6.50 -2.30 -0.19
C GLN A 177 -6.62 -1.87 -1.66
N THR A 178 -7.75 -1.30 -2.04
CA THR A 178 -8.10 -1.01 -3.44
C THR A 178 -8.17 0.47 -3.78
N ASN A 179 -8.30 1.35 -2.78
CA ASN A 179 -8.49 2.78 -3.01
C ASN A 179 -7.39 3.63 -2.38
N ASN A 180 -7.03 4.69 -3.06
CA ASN A 180 -6.22 5.76 -2.50
C ASN A 180 -7.03 6.60 -1.49
N PRO A 181 -6.39 7.40 -0.63
CA PRO A 181 -7.08 8.29 0.30
C PRO A 181 -8.03 9.30 -0.36
N ASP A 182 -7.80 9.65 -1.62
CA ASP A 182 -8.65 10.52 -2.45
C ASP A 182 -9.84 9.79 -3.08
N GLY A 183 -10.04 8.50 -2.78
CA GLY A 183 -11.10 7.66 -3.33
C GLY A 183 -10.81 7.08 -4.72
N THR A 184 -9.69 7.42 -5.34
CA THR A 184 -9.31 6.81 -6.62
C THR A 184 -8.85 5.36 -6.44
N THR A 185 -9.06 4.53 -7.46
CA THR A 185 -8.61 3.14 -7.44
C THR A 185 -7.09 3.07 -7.52
N ARG A 186 -6.46 2.27 -6.65
CA ARG A 186 -5.03 2.03 -6.68
C ARG A 186 -4.63 1.28 -7.93
N ALA A 187 -3.51 1.69 -8.52
CA ALA A 187 -2.90 0.96 -9.62
C ALA A 187 -2.43 -0.44 -9.21
N VAL A 188 -2.01 -0.59 -7.95
CA VAL A 188 -1.58 -1.87 -7.36
C VAL A 188 -2.26 -2.02 -6.01
N PRO A 189 -3.20 -2.98 -5.85
CA PRO A 189 -3.84 -3.26 -4.57
C PRO A 189 -2.82 -3.67 -3.50
N ILE A 190 -3.01 -3.19 -2.28
CA ILE A 190 -2.21 -3.62 -1.13
C ILE A 190 -2.64 -5.03 -0.75
N GLY A 191 -1.73 -5.98 -0.80
CA GLY A 191 -1.96 -7.35 -0.31
C GLY A 191 -1.71 -7.43 1.18
N GLU A 192 -0.45 -7.29 1.56
CA GLU A 192 0.00 -7.34 2.94
C GLU A 192 0.98 -6.20 3.18
N THR A 193 0.77 -5.38 4.21
CA THR A 193 1.72 -4.34 4.61
C THR A 193 2.75 -4.95 5.55
N PHE A 194 4.03 -4.76 5.23
CA PHE A 194 5.12 -5.27 6.04
C PHE A 194 5.63 -4.25 7.02
N SER A 195 5.85 -3.02 6.55
CA SER A 195 6.53 -1.99 7.32
C SER A 195 6.05 -0.60 6.94
N VAL A 196 6.19 0.32 7.90
CA VAL A 196 5.93 1.75 7.72
C VAL A 196 7.20 2.51 8.04
N TRP A 197 7.65 3.34 7.09
CA TRP A 197 8.91 4.06 7.16
C TRP A 197 8.70 5.58 7.16
N PRO A 198 9.52 6.35 7.90
CA PRO A 198 9.42 7.82 7.90
C PRO A 198 9.97 8.44 6.62
N ILE A 199 10.90 7.77 5.95
CA ILE A 199 11.56 8.22 4.71
C ILE A 199 11.61 7.03 3.75
N ASP A 200 11.80 7.27 2.45
CA ASP A 200 11.95 6.21 1.46
C ASP A 200 13.08 5.22 1.85
N PRO A 201 12.77 3.96 2.17
CA PRO A 201 13.77 3.00 2.62
C PRO A 201 14.78 2.61 1.53
N ARG A 202 14.49 2.92 0.24
CA ARG A 202 15.42 2.72 -0.88
C ARG A 202 16.56 3.75 -0.90
N VAL A 203 16.36 4.90 -0.25
CA VAL A 203 17.35 5.98 -0.20
C VAL A 203 18.21 5.92 1.06
N THR A 204 17.63 5.45 2.17
CA THR A 204 18.28 5.50 3.48
C THR A 204 18.18 4.15 4.20
N TRP A 205 19.22 3.36 4.16
CA TRP A 205 19.25 1.97 4.66
C TRP A 205 19.36 1.80 6.19
N ARG A 206 19.51 2.88 6.96
CA ARG A 206 19.61 2.88 8.45
C ARG A 206 18.44 3.60 9.09
N GLN A 207 17.23 3.28 8.68
CA GLN A 207 16.05 3.85 9.29
C GLN A 207 15.48 2.91 10.35
N GLN A 208 14.83 3.50 11.33
CA GLN A 208 13.96 2.79 12.24
C GLN A 208 12.53 2.83 11.65
N GLU A 209 11.84 1.71 11.71
CA GLU A 209 10.42 1.65 11.38
C GLU A 209 9.62 2.55 12.31
N VAL A 210 8.57 3.14 11.78
CA VAL A 210 7.60 3.91 12.57
C VAL A 210 6.71 2.94 13.34
N THR A 211 6.34 3.29 14.55
CA THR A 211 5.33 2.52 15.29
C THR A 211 3.97 2.61 14.61
N TYR A 212 3.39 1.50 14.26
CA TYR A 212 2.09 1.44 13.58
C TYR A 212 1.21 0.29 14.06
N THR A 213 -0.09 0.42 13.80
CA THR A 213 -1.08 -0.61 14.09
C THR A 213 -2.08 -0.68 12.95
N PHE A 214 -2.43 -1.90 12.53
CA PHE A 214 -3.52 -2.11 11.56
C PHE A 214 -4.86 -1.94 12.23
N THR A 215 -5.77 -1.28 11.53
CA THR A 215 -7.17 -1.13 11.88
C THR A 215 -8.04 -1.46 10.67
N ASP A 216 -9.34 -1.66 10.86
CA ASP A 216 -10.27 -1.91 9.76
C ASP A 216 -10.31 -0.75 8.75
N ASP A 217 -10.01 0.47 9.22
CA ASP A 217 -10.00 1.69 8.40
C ASP A 217 -8.64 1.99 7.75
N GLY A 218 -7.60 1.21 8.02
CA GLY A 218 -6.27 1.42 7.47
C GLY A 218 -5.14 1.22 8.46
N VAL A 219 -4.12 2.07 8.40
CA VAL A 219 -2.94 2.01 9.25
C VAL A 219 -2.91 3.21 10.20
N LEU A 220 -2.95 2.94 11.50
CA LEU A 220 -2.72 3.95 12.53
C LEU A 220 -1.22 4.08 12.76
N VAL A 221 -0.68 5.26 12.50
CA VAL A 221 0.75 5.57 12.70
C VAL A 221 0.93 6.31 14.01
N GLY A 222 1.85 5.83 14.85
CA GLY A 222 2.09 6.37 16.20
C GLY A 222 2.94 7.65 16.25
N GLU A 223 3.58 8.03 15.15
CA GLU A 223 4.47 9.19 15.07
C GLU A 223 3.85 10.35 14.29
N GLN A 224 4.32 11.57 14.59
CA GLN A 224 3.85 12.80 13.94
C GLN A 224 4.71 13.07 12.70
N LEU A 225 4.30 12.55 11.55
CA LEU A 225 4.99 12.71 10.28
C LEU A 225 4.07 13.35 9.25
N PRO A 226 4.58 14.17 8.33
CA PRO A 226 3.78 14.75 7.25
C PRO A 226 3.32 13.70 6.24
N TYR A 227 4.08 12.65 6.07
CA TYR A 227 3.80 11.49 5.22
C TYR A 227 4.57 10.28 5.74
N VAL A 228 4.22 9.11 5.24
CA VAL A 228 4.93 7.86 5.49
C VAL A 228 5.17 7.11 4.20
N TRP A 229 6.13 6.22 4.23
CA TRP A 229 6.35 5.23 3.19
C TRP A 229 5.82 3.89 3.67
N LEU A 230 4.92 3.30 2.88
CA LEU A 230 4.45 1.94 3.10
C LEU A 230 5.29 0.98 2.28
N GLU A 231 5.75 -0.06 2.92
CA GLU A 231 6.27 -1.26 2.29
C GLU A 231 5.20 -2.33 2.34
N PHE A 232 4.75 -2.78 1.19
CA PHE A 232 3.69 -3.78 1.11
C PHE A 232 3.90 -4.78 -0.02
N ARG A 233 3.29 -5.94 0.12
CA ARG A 233 3.26 -6.97 -0.90
C ARG A 233 2.08 -6.73 -1.85
N LYS A 234 2.33 -6.84 -3.15
CA LYS A 234 1.26 -6.88 -4.17
C LYS A 234 0.40 -8.11 -3.96
N THR A 235 -0.89 -7.98 -4.18
CA THR A 235 -1.75 -9.15 -4.31
C THR A 235 -1.35 -9.99 -5.51
N PRO A 236 -1.45 -11.33 -5.42
CA PRO A 236 -1.24 -12.19 -6.60
C PRO A 236 -2.22 -11.78 -7.71
N PRO A 237 -1.75 -11.76 -8.96
CA PRO A 237 -2.62 -11.40 -10.08
C PRO A 237 -3.71 -12.44 -10.27
N LEU A 238 -4.91 -11.98 -10.61
CA LEU A 238 -6.01 -12.83 -11.02
C LEU A 238 -5.93 -13.03 -12.53
N LEU A 239 -5.92 -14.28 -12.98
CA LEU A 239 -5.93 -14.68 -14.39
C LEU A 239 -7.27 -15.34 -14.73
N SER A 240 -8.37 -14.75 -14.27
CA SER A 240 -9.70 -15.36 -14.37
C SER A 240 -10.25 -15.34 -15.80
N THR A 241 -9.87 -14.32 -16.57
CA THR A 241 -10.25 -14.18 -17.98
C THR A 241 -9.06 -14.30 -18.92
N ALA A 242 -9.29 -14.58 -20.19
CA ALA A 242 -8.24 -14.60 -21.21
C ALA A 242 -7.62 -13.20 -21.40
N GLY A 243 -8.42 -12.13 -21.27
CA GLY A 243 -7.94 -10.76 -21.36
C GLY A 243 -6.99 -10.39 -20.21
N GLU A 244 -7.32 -10.74 -18.96
CA GLU A 244 -6.44 -10.55 -17.80
C GLU A 244 -5.13 -11.36 -17.95
N ALA A 245 -5.23 -12.61 -18.37
CA ALA A 245 -4.07 -13.47 -18.59
C ALA A 245 -3.14 -12.89 -19.69
N SER A 246 -3.67 -12.47 -20.83
CA SER A 246 -2.88 -11.93 -21.93
C SER A 246 -2.24 -10.58 -21.61
N ALA A 247 -2.86 -9.77 -20.76
CA ALA A 247 -2.33 -8.48 -20.30
C ALA A 247 -1.24 -8.63 -19.22
N TYR A 248 -1.15 -9.79 -18.55
CA TYR A 248 -0.23 -9.98 -17.45
C TYR A 248 1.20 -10.25 -17.91
N ALA A 249 2.14 -9.42 -17.43
CA ALA A 249 3.57 -9.62 -17.63
C ALA A 249 4.14 -10.55 -16.54
N PHE A 250 4.29 -11.82 -16.88
CA PHE A 250 4.84 -12.83 -15.96
C PHE A 250 6.28 -12.54 -15.59
N PRO A 251 6.66 -12.53 -14.30
CA PRO A 251 8.05 -12.60 -13.91
C PRO A 251 8.72 -13.87 -14.45
N TYR A 252 9.85 -13.71 -15.13
CA TYR A 252 10.53 -14.82 -15.80
C TYR A 252 10.82 -16.02 -14.90
N ARG A 253 11.14 -15.77 -13.63
CA ARG A 253 11.43 -16.81 -12.63
C ARG A 253 10.25 -17.75 -12.35
N PHE A 254 9.00 -17.28 -12.50
CA PHE A 254 7.81 -18.10 -12.29
C PHE A 254 7.40 -18.90 -13.54
N CYS A 255 8.00 -18.60 -14.68
CA CYS A 255 7.60 -19.19 -15.95
C CYS A 255 7.70 -20.74 -15.94
N GLU A 256 8.86 -21.28 -15.65
CA GLU A 256 9.08 -22.73 -15.65
C GLU A 256 8.32 -23.42 -14.52
N ILE A 257 8.25 -22.80 -13.33
CA ILE A 257 7.47 -23.30 -12.19
C ILE A 257 6.00 -23.45 -12.55
N CYS A 258 5.40 -22.39 -13.12
CA CYS A 258 3.99 -22.40 -13.51
C CYS A 258 3.73 -23.38 -14.67
N ALA A 259 4.63 -23.46 -15.65
CA ALA A 259 4.49 -24.36 -16.77
C ALA A 259 4.55 -25.85 -16.33
N LEU A 260 5.51 -26.21 -15.48
CA LEU A 260 5.66 -27.57 -14.94
C LEU A 260 4.44 -27.96 -14.09
N LYS A 261 4.04 -27.10 -13.15
CA LYS A 261 2.88 -27.39 -12.29
C LYS A 261 1.58 -27.47 -13.08
N ALA A 262 1.36 -26.58 -14.04
CA ALA A 262 0.17 -26.63 -14.89
C ALA A 262 0.15 -27.88 -15.81
N ALA A 263 1.31 -28.25 -16.39
CA ALA A 263 1.45 -29.46 -17.16
C ALA A 263 1.16 -30.71 -16.31
N GLY A 264 1.69 -30.75 -15.08
CA GLY A 264 1.45 -31.83 -14.13
C GLY A 264 -0.04 -31.98 -13.79
N GLN A 265 -0.75 -30.91 -13.52
CA GLN A 265 -2.20 -30.97 -13.28
C GLN A 265 -2.98 -31.41 -14.51
N MET A 266 -2.61 -30.92 -15.69
CA MET A 266 -3.27 -31.31 -16.93
C MET A 266 -3.07 -32.82 -17.26
N LEU A 267 -1.88 -33.35 -17.05
CA LEU A 267 -1.59 -34.78 -17.22
C LEU A 267 -2.41 -35.63 -16.24
N ARG A 268 -2.64 -35.15 -15.01
CA ARG A 268 -3.52 -35.86 -14.06
C ARG A 268 -4.97 -35.88 -14.52
N VAL A 269 -5.46 -34.80 -15.12
CA VAL A 269 -6.80 -34.74 -15.74
C VAL A 269 -6.90 -35.78 -16.89
N ASP A 270 -5.82 -35.96 -17.64
CA ASP A 270 -5.74 -36.97 -18.71
C ASP A 270 -5.57 -38.43 -18.19
N GLY A 271 -5.59 -38.64 -16.89
CA GLY A 271 -5.40 -39.95 -16.26
C GLY A 271 -3.94 -40.45 -16.20
N LYS A 272 -2.98 -39.63 -16.60
CA LYS A 272 -1.53 -39.92 -16.51
C LYS A 272 -0.96 -39.50 -15.16
N ILE A 273 -1.48 -40.09 -14.08
CA ILE A 273 -1.26 -39.63 -12.69
C ILE A 273 0.22 -39.62 -12.32
N ASP A 274 0.95 -40.72 -12.61
CA ASP A 274 2.36 -40.84 -12.21
C ASP A 274 3.24 -39.80 -12.89
N LEU A 275 3.04 -39.59 -14.19
CA LEU A 275 3.75 -38.60 -14.97
C LEU A 275 3.37 -37.17 -14.48
N GLY A 276 2.09 -36.93 -14.19
CA GLY A 276 1.62 -35.67 -13.62
C GLY A 276 2.28 -35.35 -12.29
N ASN A 277 2.42 -36.34 -11.41
CA ASN A 277 3.10 -36.17 -10.12
C ASN A 277 4.59 -35.83 -10.29
N GLN A 278 5.28 -36.47 -11.23
CA GLN A 278 6.68 -36.15 -11.54
C GLN A 278 6.85 -34.66 -11.96
N PHE A 279 5.96 -34.15 -12.81
CA PHE A 279 6.00 -32.74 -13.20
C PHE A 279 5.68 -31.78 -12.04
N LEU A 280 4.78 -32.15 -11.13
CA LEU A 280 4.52 -31.36 -9.92
C LEU A 280 5.75 -31.31 -9.01
N GLU A 281 6.41 -32.44 -8.79
CA GLU A 281 7.66 -32.51 -8.03
C GLU A 281 8.78 -31.67 -8.66
N LEU A 282 8.95 -31.74 -9.98
CA LEU A 282 9.91 -30.92 -10.72
C LEU A 282 9.59 -29.42 -10.54
N GLY A 283 8.31 -29.05 -10.53
CA GLY A 283 7.88 -27.68 -10.27
C GLY A 283 8.24 -27.20 -8.85
N GLU A 284 8.16 -28.08 -7.84
CA GLU A 284 8.60 -27.75 -6.46
C GLU A 284 10.12 -27.63 -6.36
N VAL A 285 10.85 -28.50 -7.04
CA VAL A 285 12.33 -28.40 -7.10
C VAL A 285 12.76 -27.09 -7.75
N GLU A 286 12.11 -26.67 -8.83
CA GLU A 286 12.44 -25.41 -9.50
C GLU A 286 12.08 -24.19 -8.63
N LEU A 287 10.94 -24.24 -7.92
CA LEU A 287 10.56 -23.23 -6.95
C LEU A 287 11.61 -23.08 -5.84
N THR A 288 12.06 -24.18 -5.26
CA THR A 288 13.11 -24.18 -4.23
C THR A 288 14.42 -23.57 -4.75
N LYS A 289 14.82 -23.91 -5.98
CA LYS A 289 16.02 -23.31 -6.58
C LYS A 289 15.91 -21.80 -6.75
N GLU A 290 14.74 -21.29 -7.15
CA GLU A 290 14.53 -19.84 -7.28
C GLU A 290 14.54 -19.13 -5.93
N ILE A 291 13.96 -19.75 -4.88
CA ILE A 291 14.03 -19.25 -3.50
C ILE A 291 15.50 -19.17 -3.04
N ASP A 292 16.26 -20.23 -3.22
CA ASP A 292 17.68 -20.28 -2.83
C ASP A 292 18.51 -19.19 -3.56
N LYS A 293 18.24 -18.95 -4.84
CA LYS A 293 18.90 -17.88 -5.60
C LYS A 293 18.64 -16.49 -4.98
N VAL A 294 17.38 -16.20 -4.59
CA VAL A 294 17.04 -14.92 -3.96
C VAL A 294 17.69 -14.81 -2.58
N ALA A 295 17.57 -15.83 -1.74
CA ALA A 295 18.17 -15.85 -0.42
C ALA A 295 19.69 -15.67 -0.46
N LEU A 296 20.37 -16.26 -1.44
CA LEU A 296 21.80 -16.06 -1.65
C LEU A 296 22.11 -14.62 -2.09
N GLN A 297 21.35 -14.03 -2.99
CA GLN A 297 21.53 -12.65 -3.43
C GLN A 297 21.40 -11.68 -2.25
N GLU A 298 20.37 -11.83 -1.43
CA GLU A 298 20.18 -10.99 -0.23
C GLU A 298 21.34 -11.12 0.76
N LYS A 299 21.84 -12.33 0.97
CA LYS A 299 22.99 -12.57 1.85
C LYS A 299 24.25 -11.85 1.35
N TYR A 300 24.52 -11.89 0.04
CA TYR A 300 25.66 -11.20 -0.55
C TYR A 300 25.52 -9.67 -0.44
N VAL A 301 24.33 -9.12 -0.69
CA VAL A 301 24.09 -7.68 -0.54
C VAL A 301 24.33 -7.23 0.90
N ARG A 302 23.84 -7.97 1.90
CA ARG A 302 24.08 -7.66 3.32
C ARG A 302 25.56 -7.72 3.70
N GLN A 303 26.35 -8.64 3.13
CA GLN A 303 27.78 -8.73 3.40
C GLN A 303 28.60 -7.56 2.82
N ILE A 304 28.19 -7.03 1.67
CA ILE A 304 28.89 -5.89 1.01
C ILE A 304 28.60 -4.58 1.76
N ILE A 305 27.46 -4.46 2.43
CA ILE A 305 27.03 -3.23 3.10
C ILE A 305 27.59 -3.09 4.52
N VAL A 306 28.08 -4.15 5.14
CA VAL A 306 28.74 -4.09 6.47
C VAL A 306 30.26 -3.97 6.25
N PRO A 307 30.84 -2.75 6.30
CA PRO A 307 32.29 -2.65 6.35
C PRO A 307 32.78 -3.30 7.64
N SER A 308 33.68 -4.26 7.50
CA SER A 308 34.42 -4.80 8.63
C SER A 308 35.04 -3.65 9.42
N ARG A 309 34.74 -3.55 10.70
CA ARG A 309 35.43 -2.64 11.63
C ARG A 309 36.85 -3.11 11.85
#